data_8eb6317a78c413dd02c40ebae8e41615
#
_entry.id   8eb6317a78c413dd02c40ebae8e41615
#
_cell.length_a   1.000
_cell.length_b   1.000
_cell.length_c   1.000
_cell.angle_alpha   90.00
_cell.angle_beta   90.00
_cell.angle_gamma   90.00
#
_symmetry.space_group_name_H-M   'P 1'
#
loop_
_entity.id
_entity.type
_entity.pdbx_description
1 polymer ?
#
loop_
_entity_poly.entity_id
_entity_poly.type
_entity_poly.pdbx_seq_one_letter_code
_entity_poly.pdbx_strand_id
1 'polypeptide(L)'
;SEMCIRDSLYGQALEKIVYWLKKAEGVAETPEQKAVIAKLMEFYETGDLKTFDEYAILWVKDLNSRIDFVNGFTESYGDPLGMKASWESLVNFKDLEATQRTELISGNAQWFEDHSPVDGQFKKEKVKGVSAKVITAAILAGDLYPATAIGINLPNANWIRSHHGSKSVTIGNITDAYNKAAHGNGFNEEFVYSDAELQLIDKYADVTDELHTDLHECLGHGSGKLLPGVDPDALKAYGSTIEEARADLFGLYYVADPKLVELGLTPSADAYKAQYYTYLMNGLMTQLVRIEPGNNVEEAHMRNRQLIARWVYEKGAA
;
A
#
# COMPACT_ATOMS: atom_id res chain seq x y z
N SER A 1 20.82 -3.26 -21.70
CA SER A 1 19.45 -3.74 -22.02
C SER A 1 18.47 -2.60 -22.29
N GLU A 2 18.61 -1.45 -21.65
CA GLU A 2 17.71 -0.31 -21.82
C GLU A 2 17.89 0.42 -23.13
N MET A 3 19.10 0.52 -23.66
CA MET A 3 19.31 0.97 -25.04
C MET A 3 18.53 0.09 -26.04
N CYS A 4 18.47 -1.22 -25.83
CA CYS A 4 17.68 -2.12 -26.66
C CYS A 4 16.17 -1.88 -26.52
N ILE A 5 15.67 -1.54 -25.35
CA ILE A 5 14.26 -1.23 -25.11
C ILE A 5 13.86 0.01 -25.90
N ARG A 6 14.65 1.08 -25.81
CA ARG A 6 14.41 2.34 -26.50
C ARG A 6 14.52 2.21 -28.03
N ASP A 7 15.60 1.61 -28.49
CA ASP A 7 15.97 1.71 -29.92
C ASP A 7 15.29 0.66 -30.81
N SER A 8 14.82 -0.46 -30.24
CA SER A 8 14.29 -1.55 -31.06
C SER A 8 12.88 -2.02 -30.73
N LEU A 9 12.42 -1.91 -29.48
CA LEU A 9 11.14 -2.48 -29.06
C LEU A 9 10.09 -1.42 -28.73
N TYR A 10 10.43 -0.43 -27.93
CA TYR A 10 9.50 0.56 -27.41
C TYR A 10 9.73 2.00 -27.92
N GLY A 11 10.68 2.23 -28.82
CA GLY A 11 11.11 3.57 -29.26
C GLY A 11 9.95 4.49 -29.63
N GLN A 12 9.06 4.03 -30.51
CA GLN A 12 7.90 4.84 -30.93
C GLN A 12 6.91 5.13 -29.79
N ALA A 13 6.76 4.20 -28.84
CA ALA A 13 5.91 4.41 -27.68
C ALA A 13 6.54 5.43 -26.73
N LEU A 14 7.85 5.33 -26.49
CA LEU A 14 8.60 6.26 -25.65
C LEU A 14 8.61 7.68 -26.22
N GLU A 15 8.74 7.85 -27.53
CA GLU A 15 8.61 9.14 -28.22
C GLU A 15 7.24 9.80 -27.94
N LYS A 16 6.16 9.01 -27.97
CA LYS A 16 4.81 9.50 -27.63
C LYS A 16 4.68 9.86 -26.16
N ILE A 17 5.28 9.08 -25.26
CA ILE A 17 5.30 9.39 -23.83
C ILE A 17 6.02 10.72 -23.61
N VAL A 18 7.21 10.91 -24.15
CA VAL A 18 7.99 12.17 -24.07
C VAL A 18 7.19 13.34 -24.63
N TYR A 19 6.53 13.16 -25.77
CA TYR A 19 5.67 14.21 -26.36
C TYR A 19 4.59 14.67 -25.38
N TRP A 20 3.89 13.74 -24.72
CA TRP A 20 2.84 14.09 -23.76
C TRP A 20 3.39 14.62 -22.44
N LEU A 21 4.51 14.08 -21.95
CA LEU A 21 5.20 14.63 -20.77
C LEU A 21 5.62 16.09 -20.99
N LYS A 22 6.08 16.45 -22.20
CA LYS A 22 6.39 17.82 -22.56
C LYS A 22 5.17 18.74 -22.51
N LYS A 23 3.99 18.25 -22.85
CA LYS A 23 2.73 18.99 -22.67
C LYS A 23 2.39 19.14 -21.20
N ALA A 24 2.53 18.08 -20.41
CA ALA A 24 2.29 18.08 -18.97
C ALA A 24 3.25 19.05 -18.23
N GLU A 25 4.53 19.10 -18.62
CA GLU A 25 5.50 20.06 -18.08
C GLU A 25 5.03 21.51 -18.20
N GLY A 26 4.37 21.83 -19.32
CA GLY A 26 3.84 23.18 -19.59
C GLY A 26 2.67 23.59 -18.69
N VAL A 27 2.03 22.64 -17.99
CA VAL A 27 0.88 22.87 -17.10
C VAL A 27 1.14 22.35 -15.68
N ALA A 28 2.41 22.07 -15.34
CA ALA A 28 2.79 21.60 -14.02
C ALA A 28 2.34 22.60 -12.92
N GLU A 29 1.82 22.06 -11.82
CA GLU A 29 1.26 22.86 -10.72
C GLU A 29 2.35 23.62 -9.93
N THR A 30 3.53 23.00 -9.82
CA THR A 30 4.64 23.51 -9.01
C THR A 30 5.96 23.41 -9.78
N PRO A 31 6.99 24.22 -9.42
CA PRO A 31 8.34 24.05 -9.97
C PRO A 31 8.92 22.67 -9.68
N GLU A 32 8.61 22.09 -8.53
CA GLU A 32 9.04 20.76 -8.11
C GLU A 32 8.44 19.67 -9.05
N GLN A 33 7.13 19.71 -9.30
CA GLN A 33 6.47 18.81 -10.25
C GLN A 33 7.06 18.97 -11.66
N LYS A 34 7.31 20.21 -12.08
CA LYS A 34 7.95 20.49 -13.37
C LYS A 34 9.32 19.81 -13.47
N ALA A 35 10.12 19.87 -12.41
CA ALA A 35 11.44 19.22 -12.35
C ALA A 35 11.32 17.68 -12.41
N VAL A 36 10.32 17.11 -11.75
CA VAL A 36 10.01 15.66 -11.82
C VAL A 36 9.73 15.25 -13.26
N ILE A 37 8.83 15.97 -13.95
CA ILE A 37 8.46 15.68 -15.33
C ILE A 37 9.66 15.81 -16.27
N ALA A 38 10.44 16.89 -16.13
CA ALA A 38 11.63 17.11 -16.95
C ALA A 38 12.66 15.98 -16.78
N LYS A 39 12.87 15.51 -15.55
CA LYS A 39 13.82 14.43 -15.27
C LYS A 39 13.33 13.08 -15.82
N LEU A 40 12.03 12.83 -15.79
CA LEU A 40 11.44 11.62 -16.41
C LEU A 40 11.58 11.64 -17.94
N MET A 41 11.40 12.81 -18.58
CA MET A 41 11.65 12.94 -20.02
C MET A 41 13.12 12.65 -20.36
N GLU A 42 14.05 13.21 -19.62
CA GLU A 42 15.48 12.96 -19.78
C GLU A 42 15.80 11.46 -19.67
N PHE A 43 15.21 10.77 -18.72
CA PHE A 43 15.35 9.31 -18.60
C PHE A 43 14.87 8.58 -19.86
N TYR A 44 13.67 8.91 -20.36
CA TYR A 44 13.16 8.27 -21.57
C TYR A 44 13.96 8.60 -22.84
N GLU A 45 14.60 9.75 -22.88
CA GLU A 45 15.46 10.16 -23.97
C GLU A 45 16.86 9.51 -23.93
N THR A 46 17.40 9.29 -22.74
CA THR A 46 18.77 8.79 -22.56
C THR A 46 18.85 7.31 -22.24
N GLY A 47 17.85 6.75 -21.52
CA GLY A 47 17.90 5.40 -20.97
C GLY A 47 18.89 5.26 -19.81
N ASP A 48 19.32 6.35 -19.18
CA ASP A 48 20.28 6.32 -18.06
C ASP A 48 19.57 6.05 -16.72
N LEU A 49 19.90 4.95 -16.07
CA LEU A 49 19.36 4.56 -14.78
C LEU A 49 19.63 5.56 -13.66
N LYS A 50 20.75 6.28 -13.72
CA LYS A 50 21.01 7.33 -12.75
C LYS A 50 20.01 8.46 -12.87
N THR A 51 19.62 8.80 -14.09
CA THR A 51 18.57 9.77 -14.37
C THR A 51 17.23 9.29 -13.82
N PHE A 52 16.94 7.99 -13.89
CA PHE A 52 15.74 7.41 -13.28
C PHE A 52 15.77 7.47 -11.75
N ASP A 53 16.90 7.21 -11.14
CA ASP A 53 17.09 7.39 -9.69
C ASP A 53 16.88 8.86 -9.27
N GLU A 54 17.42 9.81 -10.03
CA GLU A 54 17.21 11.25 -9.78
C GLU A 54 15.74 11.65 -9.94
N TYR A 55 15.05 11.11 -10.94
CA TYR A 55 13.60 11.26 -11.08
C TYR A 55 12.86 10.74 -9.84
N ALA A 56 13.16 9.54 -9.40
CA ALA A 56 12.54 8.94 -8.22
C ALA A 56 12.75 9.77 -6.95
N ILE A 57 13.95 10.30 -6.75
CA ILE A 57 14.28 11.19 -5.62
C ILE A 57 13.48 12.50 -5.67
N LEU A 58 13.36 13.13 -6.84
CA LEU A 58 12.57 14.34 -7.01
C LEU A 58 11.08 14.05 -6.79
N TRP A 59 10.59 12.93 -7.33
CA TRP A 59 9.20 12.52 -7.18
C TRP A 59 8.82 12.27 -5.71
N VAL A 60 9.68 11.60 -4.93
CA VAL A 60 9.46 11.38 -3.48
C VAL A 60 9.36 12.70 -2.72
N LYS A 61 10.11 13.72 -3.14
CA LYS A 61 10.14 15.05 -2.49
C LYS A 61 8.96 15.94 -2.86
N ASP A 62 8.30 15.69 -3.98
CA ASP A 62 7.12 16.44 -4.39
C ASP A 62 5.89 15.99 -3.60
N LEU A 63 5.66 16.61 -2.46
CA LEU A 63 4.53 16.30 -1.57
C LEU A 63 3.33 17.25 -1.75
N ASN A 64 3.49 18.32 -2.51
CA ASN A 64 2.50 19.41 -2.56
C ASN A 64 1.62 19.38 -3.80
N SER A 65 2.05 18.76 -4.88
CA SER A 65 1.24 18.64 -6.10
C SER A 65 -0.06 17.90 -5.83
N ARG A 66 -1.16 18.44 -6.32
CA ARG A 66 -2.50 17.83 -6.19
C ARG A 66 -2.68 16.68 -7.16
N ILE A 67 -2.20 16.86 -8.40
CA ILE A 67 -2.12 15.81 -9.41
C ILE A 67 -0.75 15.18 -9.30
N ASP A 68 -0.70 13.86 -9.21
CA ASP A 68 0.56 13.12 -9.17
C ASP A 68 0.49 11.97 -10.19
N PHE A 69 1.63 11.34 -10.44
CA PHE A 69 1.70 10.25 -11.39
C PHE A 69 2.82 9.27 -11.04
N VAL A 70 2.61 8.01 -11.40
CA VAL A 70 3.65 7.00 -11.53
C VAL A 70 3.80 6.72 -13.02
N ASN A 71 5.03 6.62 -13.50
CA ASN A 71 5.27 6.32 -14.90
C ASN A 71 6.68 5.77 -15.06
N GLY A 72 6.82 4.52 -15.47
CA GLY A 72 8.11 3.91 -15.66
C GLY A 72 8.12 2.38 -15.67
N PHE A 73 9.28 1.82 -15.81
CA PHE A 73 9.55 0.39 -15.64
C PHE A 73 9.87 0.14 -14.15
N THR A 74 8.84 0.00 -13.32
CA THR A 74 8.97 0.03 -11.87
C THR A 74 8.72 -1.32 -11.21
N GLU A 75 7.86 -2.17 -11.80
CA GLU A 75 7.47 -3.42 -11.18
C GLU A 75 8.26 -4.62 -11.71
N SER A 76 8.71 -5.47 -10.79
CA SER A 76 9.51 -6.64 -11.11
C SER A 76 8.78 -7.98 -10.95
N TYR A 77 7.51 -7.97 -10.55
CA TYR A 77 6.73 -9.20 -10.33
C TYR A 77 6.60 -10.07 -11.58
N GLY A 78 6.43 -9.46 -12.75
CA GLY A 78 6.38 -10.13 -14.05
C GLY A 78 7.75 -10.32 -14.73
N ASP A 79 8.84 -10.01 -14.05
CA ASP A 79 10.20 -10.10 -14.58
C ASP A 79 11.12 -10.93 -13.66
N PRO A 80 10.93 -12.26 -13.59
CA PRO A 80 11.67 -13.13 -12.67
C PRO A 80 13.19 -13.17 -12.93
N LEU A 81 13.64 -12.72 -14.10
CA LEU A 81 15.04 -12.64 -14.45
C LEU A 81 15.67 -11.27 -14.16
N GLY A 82 14.87 -10.29 -13.71
CA GLY A 82 15.34 -8.93 -13.43
C GLY A 82 15.91 -8.21 -14.66
N MET A 83 15.38 -8.47 -15.85
CA MET A 83 15.96 -8.00 -17.11
C MET A 83 15.52 -6.60 -17.49
N LYS A 84 14.29 -6.19 -17.20
CA LYS A 84 13.74 -4.91 -17.67
C LYS A 84 12.66 -4.28 -16.78
N ALA A 85 12.07 -5.02 -15.86
CA ALA A 85 10.84 -4.68 -15.16
C ALA A 85 9.59 -4.55 -16.07
N SER A 86 8.40 -4.44 -15.50
CA SER A 86 7.17 -4.12 -16.21
C SER A 86 6.93 -2.62 -16.20
N TRP A 87 6.42 -2.10 -17.33
CA TRP A 87 6.04 -0.70 -17.41
C TRP A 87 4.63 -0.48 -16.88
N GLU A 88 4.51 0.53 -16.05
CA GLU A 88 3.24 0.95 -15.50
C GLU A 88 3.05 2.47 -15.54
N SER A 89 1.81 2.90 -15.53
CA SER A 89 1.46 4.30 -15.38
C SER A 89 0.16 4.47 -14.63
N LEU A 90 0.19 5.38 -13.67
CA LEU A 90 -0.95 5.85 -12.91
C LEU A 90 -0.96 7.37 -12.93
N VAL A 91 -2.05 7.98 -13.33
CA VAL A 91 -2.31 9.40 -13.07
C VAL A 91 -3.39 9.50 -12.02
N ASN A 92 -3.15 10.28 -10.98
CA ASN A 92 -4.02 10.37 -9.82
C ASN A 92 -4.12 11.81 -9.29
N PHE A 93 -5.10 12.03 -8.45
CA PHE A 93 -5.20 13.25 -7.65
C PHE A 93 -5.54 12.91 -6.19
N LYS A 94 -5.05 13.75 -5.29
CA LYS A 94 -5.25 13.57 -3.85
C LYS A 94 -6.72 13.59 -3.50
N ASP A 95 -7.16 12.58 -2.76
CA ASP A 95 -8.39 12.64 -1.99
C ASP A 95 -8.11 13.45 -0.70
N LEU A 96 -8.64 14.66 -0.63
CA LEU A 96 -8.33 15.58 0.46
C LEU A 96 -8.95 15.13 1.78
N GLU A 97 -10.14 14.54 1.75
CA GLU A 97 -10.85 14.09 2.94
C GLU A 97 -10.16 12.84 3.54
N ALA A 98 -9.95 11.84 2.72
CA ALA A 98 -9.25 10.63 3.14
C ALA A 98 -7.78 10.92 3.52
N THR A 99 -7.12 11.86 2.85
CA THR A 99 -5.76 12.29 3.21
C THR A 99 -5.71 12.92 4.61
N GLN A 100 -6.71 13.72 5.00
CA GLN A 100 -6.79 14.26 6.37
C GLN A 100 -6.85 13.15 7.42
N ARG A 101 -7.54 12.05 7.15
CA ARG A 101 -7.59 10.87 8.04
C ARG A 101 -6.20 10.25 8.22
N THR A 102 -5.49 9.99 7.13
CA THR A 102 -4.13 9.42 7.19
C THR A 102 -3.12 10.38 7.83
N GLU A 103 -3.25 11.68 7.60
CA GLU A 103 -2.42 12.70 8.26
C GLU A 103 -2.65 12.73 9.77
N LEU A 104 -3.89 12.55 10.22
CA LEU A 104 -4.21 12.48 11.64
C LEU A 104 -3.62 11.22 12.29
N ILE A 105 -3.67 10.07 11.63
CA ILE A 105 -3.02 8.83 12.08
C ILE A 105 -1.50 9.04 12.14
N SER A 106 -0.89 9.52 11.07
CA SER A 106 0.56 9.75 10.99
C SER A 106 1.06 10.80 11.98
N GLY A 107 0.27 11.83 12.24
CA GLY A 107 0.55 12.85 13.25
C GLY A 107 0.57 12.30 14.67
N ASN A 108 -0.12 11.19 14.92
CA ASN A 108 -0.13 10.47 16.19
C ASN A 108 0.80 9.23 16.20
N ALA A 109 1.64 9.04 15.19
CA ALA A 109 2.45 7.83 15.03
C ALA A 109 3.35 7.54 16.24
N GLN A 110 3.91 8.56 16.89
CA GLN A 110 4.70 8.36 18.12
C GLN A 110 3.86 7.82 19.26
N TRP A 111 2.63 8.34 19.42
CA TRP A 111 1.73 7.83 20.47
C TRP A 111 1.44 6.34 20.25
N PHE A 112 1.13 5.94 19.02
CA PHE A 112 0.87 4.53 18.69
C PHE A 112 2.11 3.65 18.90
N GLU A 113 3.30 4.12 18.53
CA GLU A 113 4.55 3.38 18.79
C GLU A 113 4.76 3.15 20.29
N ASP A 114 4.60 4.21 21.10
CA ASP A 114 4.84 4.16 22.54
C ASP A 114 3.83 3.25 23.28
N HIS A 115 2.59 3.16 22.79
CA HIS A 115 1.52 2.37 23.38
C HIS A 115 1.37 0.97 22.75
N SER A 116 2.19 0.64 21.76
CA SER A 116 2.13 -0.69 21.14
C SER A 116 2.45 -1.81 22.14
N PRO A 117 1.86 -3.01 22.00
CA PRO A 117 2.09 -4.14 22.90
C PRO A 117 3.45 -4.81 22.69
N VAL A 118 4.34 -4.16 21.96
CA VAL A 118 5.68 -4.64 21.63
C VAL A 118 6.64 -4.30 22.76
N ASP A 119 7.62 -5.19 23.04
CA ASP A 119 8.67 -4.93 24.01
C ASP A 119 9.45 -3.65 23.67
N GLY A 120 9.76 -2.86 24.72
CA GLY A 120 10.36 -1.54 24.58
C GLY A 120 11.69 -1.51 23.78
N GLN A 121 12.46 -2.60 23.79
CA GLN A 121 13.71 -2.68 23.02
C GLN A 121 13.48 -2.62 21.50
N PHE A 122 12.29 -3.01 21.04
CA PHE A 122 11.92 -2.99 19.64
C PHE A 122 11.18 -1.71 19.21
N LYS A 123 10.85 -0.83 20.14
CA LYS A 123 10.18 0.44 19.84
C LYS A 123 11.18 1.47 19.33
N LYS A 124 10.73 2.30 18.39
CA LYS A 124 11.49 3.47 17.93
C LYS A 124 11.39 4.58 18.96
N GLU A 125 12.52 5.19 19.30
CA GLU A 125 12.54 6.38 20.17
C GLU A 125 11.89 7.59 19.50
N LYS A 126 12.00 7.67 18.16
CA LYS A 126 11.40 8.70 17.34
C LYS A 126 10.86 8.10 16.07
N VAL A 127 9.55 8.12 15.94
CA VAL A 127 8.86 7.71 14.71
C VAL A 127 8.88 8.89 13.73
N LYS A 128 9.35 8.64 12.52
CA LYS A 128 9.06 9.53 11.39
C LYS A 128 7.74 9.05 10.80
N GLY A 129 6.73 9.91 10.84
CA GLY A 129 5.43 9.59 10.23
C GLY A 129 5.61 9.20 8.77
N VAL A 130 4.99 8.11 8.37
CA VAL A 130 4.90 7.73 6.95
C VAL A 130 3.84 8.63 6.33
N SER A 131 4.19 9.33 5.26
CA SER A 131 3.20 10.10 4.48
C SER A 131 2.40 9.13 3.62
N ALA A 132 1.40 8.48 4.19
CA ALA A 132 0.41 7.77 3.38
C ALA A 132 -0.59 8.80 2.83
N LYS A 133 -0.89 8.71 1.55
CA LYS A 133 -1.88 9.56 0.89
C LYS A 133 -2.93 8.68 0.26
N VAL A 134 -4.18 9.01 0.49
CA VAL A 134 -5.27 8.43 -0.28
C VAL A 134 -5.43 9.22 -1.56
N ILE A 135 -5.51 8.51 -2.66
CA ILE A 135 -5.62 9.10 -4.00
C ILE A 135 -6.82 8.52 -4.74
N THR A 136 -7.31 9.31 -5.69
CA THR A 136 -8.25 8.85 -6.71
C THR A 136 -7.48 8.62 -8.01
N ALA A 137 -7.44 7.38 -8.48
CA ALA A 137 -6.90 7.04 -9.77
C ALA A 137 -7.79 7.60 -10.89
N ALA A 138 -7.19 8.40 -11.77
CA ALA A 138 -7.85 8.94 -12.95
C ALA A 138 -7.57 8.10 -14.20
N ILE A 139 -6.34 7.62 -14.35
CA ILE A 139 -5.90 6.82 -15.51
C ILE A 139 -4.95 5.74 -15.01
N LEU A 140 -5.17 4.52 -15.48
CA LEU A 140 -4.34 3.35 -15.24
C LEU A 140 -3.87 2.79 -16.58
N ALA A 141 -2.61 2.41 -16.67
CA ALA A 141 -2.05 1.82 -17.89
C ALA A 141 -0.86 0.89 -17.58
N GLY A 142 -0.49 0.07 -18.55
CA GLY A 142 0.57 -0.92 -18.41
C GLY A 142 0.18 -2.00 -17.41
N ASP A 143 1.06 -2.35 -16.51
CA ASP A 143 0.88 -3.44 -15.54
C ASP A 143 -0.25 -3.18 -14.51
N LEU A 144 -0.65 -1.91 -14.35
CA LEU A 144 -1.78 -1.52 -13.51
C LEU A 144 -3.17 -1.72 -14.17
N TYR A 145 -3.23 -2.31 -15.36
CA TYR A 145 -4.48 -2.60 -16.06
C TYR A 145 -4.41 -3.99 -16.72
N PRO A 146 -5.47 -4.81 -16.64
CA PRO A 146 -6.78 -4.59 -15.99
C PRO A 146 -6.80 -4.88 -14.48
N ALA A 147 -5.78 -5.49 -13.91
CA ALA A 147 -5.68 -5.80 -12.49
C ALA A 147 -4.86 -4.72 -11.79
N THR A 148 -5.51 -3.95 -10.94
CA THR A 148 -4.89 -2.80 -10.26
C THR A 148 -4.60 -3.14 -8.80
N ALA A 149 -3.42 -2.73 -8.32
CA ALA A 149 -3.12 -2.70 -6.90
C ALA A 149 -4.05 -1.72 -6.16
N ILE A 150 -4.37 -2.02 -4.92
CA ILE A 150 -5.12 -1.12 -4.03
C ILE A 150 -4.21 -0.11 -3.33
N GLY A 151 -2.91 -0.37 -3.32
CA GLY A 151 -1.88 0.51 -2.77
C GLY A 151 -0.58 0.39 -3.52
N ILE A 152 0.23 1.44 -3.46
CA ILE A 152 1.55 1.53 -4.10
C ILE A 152 2.53 2.16 -3.12
N ASN A 153 3.70 1.56 -2.99
CA ASN A 153 4.81 2.10 -2.21
C ASN A 153 6.08 2.14 -3.07
N LEU A 154 6.44 3.30 -3.53
CA LEU A 154 7.56 3.52 -4.45
C LEU A 154 8.55 4.59 -3.92
N PRO A 155 9.80 4.58 -4.38
CA PRO A 155 10.44 3.68 -5.37
C PRO A 155 10.81 2.32 -4.77
N ASN A 156 11.02 1.32 -5.64
CA ASN A 156 11.46 -0.02 -5.23
C ASN A 156 12.97 -0.09 -4.90
N ALA A 157 13.72 0.98 -5.11
CA ALA A 157 15.14 1.07 -4.79
C ALA A 157 15.37 1.29 -3.28
N ASN A 158 15.84 0.27 -2.58
CA ASN A 158 16.06 0.29 -1.12
C ASN A 158 16.98 1.44 -0.66
N TRP A 159 18.01 1.77 -1.43
CA TRP A 159 18.91 2.86 -1.07
C TRP A 159 18.23 4.24 -1.16
N ILE A 160 17.32 4.46 -2.12
CA ILE A 160 16.52 5.69 -2.20
C ILE A 160 15.56 5.76 -1.02
N ARG A 161 14.87 4.66 -0.72
CA ARG A 161 13.94 4.57 0.43
C ARG A 161 14.64 4.91 1.74
N SER A 162 15.84 4.39 1.95
CA SER A 162 16.60 4.60 3.20
C SER A 162 17.14 6.03 3.36
N HIS A 163 17.53 6.70 2.27
CA HIS A 163 18.14 8.02 2.32
C HIS A 163 17.19 9.17 2.02
N HIS A 164 16.19 8.94 1.18
CA HIS A 164 15.27 9.98 0.68
C HIS A 164 13.81 9.72 1.05
N GLY A 165 13.47 8.52 1.49
CA GLY A 165 12.10 8.10 1.82
C GLY A 165 11.37 7.44 0.67
N SER A 166 10.07 7.25 0.85
CA SER A 166 9.17 6.67 -0.15
C SER A 166 7.83 7.39 -0.11
N LYS A 167 7.05 7.28 -1.20
CA LYS A 167 5.64 7.62 -1.21
C LYS A 167 4.81 6.36 -1.11
N SER A 168 3.95 6.29 -0.08
CA SER A 168 2.87 5.32 0.03
C SER A 168 1.57 5.98 -0.38
N VAL A 169 0.83 5.34 -1.26
CA VAL A 169 -0.49 5.81 -1.67
C VAL A 169 -1.48 4.65 -1.65
N THR A 170 -2.68 4.91 -1.12
CA THR A 170 -3.82 4.01 -1.20
C THR A 170 -4.73 4.51 -2.32
N ILE A 171 -5.17 3.61 -3.21
CA ILE A 171 -6.02 3.97 -4.34
C ILE A 171 -7.50 3.82 -3.90
N GLY A 172 -8.02 4.86 -3.26
CA GLY A 172 -9.31 4.84 -2.58
C GLY A 172 -10.49 4.47 -3.48
N ASN A 173 -10.58 5.04 -4.68
CA ASN A 173 -11.68 4.74 -5.59
C ASN A 173 -11.66 3.29 -6.14
N ILE A 174 -10.52 2.63 -6.16
CA ILE A 174 -10.43 1.21 -6.53
C ILE A 174 -10.91 0.34 -5.36
N THR A 175 -10.44 0.62 -4.14
CA THR A 175 -10.93 -0.05 -2.92
C THR A 175 -12.44 0.10 -2.79
N ASP A 176 -12.96 1.31 -2.98
CA ASP A 176 -14.38 1.64 -2.94
C ASP A 176 -15.20 0.87 -3.99
N ALA A 177 -14.65 0.71 -5.20
CA ALA A 177 -15.27 -0.07 -6.25
C ALA A 177 -15.35 -1.57 -5.90
N TYR A 178 -14.33 -2.14 -5.29
CA TYR A 178 -14.35 -3.53 -4.81
C TYR A 178 -15.35 -3.71 -3.67
N ASN A 179 -15.38 -2.79 -2.71
CA ASN A 179 -16.33 -2.84 -1.61
C ASN A 179 -17.77 -2.75 -2.12
N LYS A 180 -18.08 -1.81 -3.01
CA LYS A 180 -19.39 -1.69 -3.64
C LYS A 180 -19.80 -2.93 -4.43
N ALA A 181 -18.87 -3.57 -5.12
CA ALA A 181 -19.15 -4.80 -5.86
C ALA A 181 -19.41 -5.99 -4.93
N ALA A 182 -18.88 -5.97 -3.71
CA ALA A 182 -19.10 -6.99 -2.69
C ALA A 182 -20.45 -6.84 -1.96
N HIS A 183 -20.99 -5.61 -1.89
CA HIS A 183 -22.27 -5.37 -1.23
C HIS A 183 -23.44 -6.05 -1.97
N GLY A 184 -24.31 -6.71 -1.22
CA GLY A 184 -25.54 -7.29 -1.72
C GLY A 184 -25.38 -8.46 -2.70
N ASN A 185 -24.22 -9.07 -2.75
CA ASN A 185 -23.95 -10.26 -3.57
C ASN A 185 -24.37 -11.58 -2.89
N GLY A 186 -24.94 -11.52 -1.68
CA GLY A 186 -25.37 -12.67 -0.89
C GLY A 186 -24.27 -13.37 -0.09
N PHE A 187 -23.02 -12.91 -0.22
CA PHE A 187 -21.89 -13.55 0.47
C PHE A 187 -21.96 -13.40 1.99
N ASN A 188 -22.21 -12.20 2.47
CA ASN A 188 -22.30 -11.96 3.91
C ASN A 188 -23.51 -12.66 4.52
N GLU A 189 -24.64 -12.68 3.83
CA GLU A 189 -25.88 -13.36 4.25
C GLU A 189 -25.71 -14.87 4.36
N GLU A 190 -24.87 -15.46 3.50
CA GLU A 190 -24.62 -16.90 3.49
C GLU A 190 -23.58 -17.32 4.53
N PHE A 191 -22.52 -16.55 4.74
CA PHE A 191 -21.35 -17.00 5.49
C PHE A 191 -21.17 -16.35 6.87
N VAL A 192 -21.86 -15.25 7.17
CA VAL A 192 -21.81 -14.63 8.51
C VAL A 192 -22.62 -15.48 9.48
N TYR A 193 -22.04 -15.72 10.66
CA TYR A 193 -22.57 -16.65 11.65
C TYR A 193 -23.92 -16.23 12.23
N SER A 194 -24.15 -14.92 12.42
CA SER A 194 -25.38 -14.42 13.05
C SER A 194 -25.85 -13.09 12.48
N ASP A 195 -27.16 -12.82 12.57
CA ASP A 195 -27.76 -11.54 12.17
C ASP A 195 -27.13 -10.34 12.90
N ALA A 196 -26.70 -10.53 14.13
CA ALA A 196 -26.06 -9.46 14.91
C ALA A 196 -24.69 -9.08 14.35
N GLU A 197 -23.90 -10.06 13.91
CA GLU A 197 -22.63 -9.83 13.24
C GLU A 197 -22.84 -9.23 11.84
N LEU A 198 -23.83 -9.70 11.09
CA LEU A 198 -24.19 -9.14 9.79
C LEU A 198 -24.54 -7.66 9.91
N GLN A 199 -25.35 -7.27 10.90
CA GLN A 199 -25.68 -5.87 11.14
C GLN A 199 -24.46 -5.01 11.49
N LEU A 200 -23.46 -5.55 12.20
CA LEU A 200 -22.20 -4.84 12.48
C LEU A 200 -21.37 -4.67 11.20
N ILE A 201 -21.29 -5.71 10.39
CA ILE A 201 -20.57 -5.68 9.11
C ILE A 201 -21.22 -4.64 8.19
N ASP A 202 -22.53 -4.73 7.97
CA ASP A 202 -23.27 -3.79 7.10
C ASP A 202 -23.10 -2.33 7.51
N LYS A 203 -22.96 -2.09 8.81
CA LYS A 203 -22.85 -0.75 9.35
C LYS A 203 -21.44 -0.18 9.36
N TYR A 204 -20.43 -1.01 9.57
CA TYR A 204 -19.10 -0.53 9.90
C TYR A 204 -17.98 -1.09 9.03
N ALA A 205 -18.22 -2.11 8.19
CA ALA A 205 -17.14 -2.77 7.46
C ALA A 205 -16.33 -1.78 6.60
N ASP A 206 -17.00 -0.93 5.82
CA ASP A 206 -16.30 0.00 4.92
C ASP A 206 -15.35 0.93 5.68
N VAL A 207 -15.85 1.61 6.73
CA VAL A 207 -15.03 2.54 7.52
C VAL A 207 -13.91 1.83 8.28
N THR A 208 -14.13 0.61 8.74
CA THR A 208 -13.10 -0.12 9.50
C THR A 208 -12.08 -0.79 8.59
N ASP A 209 -12.45 -1.16 7.37
CA ASP A 209 -11.51 -1.68 6.37
C ASP A 209 -10.57 -0.58 5.88
N GLU A 210 -11.11 0.60 5.60
CA GLU A 210 -10.30 1.78 5.30
C GLU A 210 -9.34 2.14 6.45
N LEU A 211 -9.84 2.15 7.69
CA LEU A 211 -9.00 2.42 8.86
C LEU A 211 -7.93 1.35 9.07
N HIS A 212 -8.26 0.07 8.89
CA HIS A 212 -7.29 -1.00 8.99
C HIS A 212 -6.18 -0.84 7.95
N THR A 213 -6.54 -0.53 6.71
CA THR A 213 -5.58 -0.24 5.64
C THR A 213 -4.68 0.95 5.99
N ASP A 214 -5.27 2.06 6.44
CA ASP A 214 -4.49 3.25 6.83
C ASP A 214 -3.54 2.97 8.01
N LEU A 215 -3.99 2.20 9.01
CA LEU A 215 -3.17 1.79 10.16
C LEU A 215 -2.06 0.83 9.75
N HIS A 216 -2.34 -0.11 8.85
CA HIS A 216 -1.38 -1.05 8.27
C HIS A 216 -0.25 -0.29 7.57
N GLU A 217 -0.60 0.62 6.67
CA GLU A 217 0.37 1.38 5.88
C GLU A 217 1.13 2.42 6.71
N CYS A 218 0.40 3.25 7.48
CA CYS A 218 0.99 4.37 8.20
C CYS A 218 1.77 3.94 9.45
N LEU A 219 1.26 2.96 10.17
CA LEU A 219 1.82 2.53 11.45
C LEU A 219 2.45 1.15 11.36
N GLY A 220 1.79 0.19 10.73
CA GLY A 220 2.25 -1.18 10.60
C GLY A 220 3.68 -1.21 10.03
N HIS A 221 3.85 -0.84 8.79
CA HIS A 221 5.16 -0.78 8.14
C HIS A 221 6.10 0.27 8.73
N GLY A 222 5.54 1.33 9.29
CA GLY A 222 6.31 2.43 9.90
C GLY A 222 6.86 2.16 11.28
N SER A 223 6.34 1.17 12.03
CA SER A 223 6.65 0.91 13.44
C SER A 223 7.87 0.03 13.66
N GLY A 224 8.34 0.00 14.90
CA GLY A 224 9.36 -0.92 15.38
C GLY A 224 10.76 -0.68 14.80
N LYS A 225 11.75 -1.30 15.40
CA LYS A 225 13.15 -1.31 14.96
C LYS A 225 13.77 -2.68 15.12
N LEU A 226 14.73 -3.00 14.25
CA LEU A 226 15.61 -4.14 14.45
C LEU A 226 16.63 -3.83 15.54
N LEU A 227 17.05 -4.85 16.28
CA LEU A 227 18.17 -4.73 17.22
C LEU A 227 19.50 -4.53 16.46
N PRO A 228 20.48 -3.83 17.07
CA PRO A 228 21.78 -3.63 16.47
C PRO A 228 22.42 -4.96 16.06
N GLY A 229 22.92 -5.04 14.83
CA GLY A 229 23.60 -6.22 14.29
C GLY A 229 22.68 -7.31 13.75
N VAL A 230 21.36 -7.14 13.80
CA VAL A 230 20.42 -8.05 13.14
C VAL A 230 20.41 -7.77 11.63
N ASP A 231 20.60 -8.83 10.85
CA ASP A 231 20.47 -8.78 9.40
C ASP A 231 18.98 -8.62 9.01
N PRO A 232 18.58 -7.56 8.30
CA PRO A 232 17.20 -7.38 7.84
C PRO A 232 16.69 -8.53 6.98
N ASP A 233 17.57 -9.21 6.26
CA ASP A 233 17.23 -10.29 5.36
C ASP A 233 17.33 -11.69 6.00
N ALA A 234 17.55 -11.76 7.32
CA ALA A 234 17.71 -13.03 8.06
C ALA A 234 16.54 -14.01 7.88
N LEU A 235 15.33 -13.50 7.70
CA LEU A 235 14.14 -14.33 7.49
C LEU A 235 13.98 -14.85 6.06
N LYS A 236 14.80 -14.39 5.12
CA LYS A 236 14.81 -14.85 3.72
C LYS A 236 13.39 -14.86 3.10
N ALA A 237 12.96 -16.02 2.59
CA ALA A 237 11.64 -16.19 1.96
C ALA A 237 10.43 -15.93 2.90
N TYR A 238 10.65 -15.85 4.20
CA TYR A 238 9.58 -15.54 5.16
C TYR A 238 9.54 -14.06 5.56
N GLY A 239 10.50 -13.26 5.14
CA GLY A 239 10.62 -11.85 5.52
C GLY A 239 9.35 -11.06 5.21
N SER A 240 8.88 -11.11 3.98
CA SER A 240 7.65 -10.43 3.56
C SER A 240 6.42 -10.94 4.32
N THR A 241 6.28 -12.25 4.53
CA THR A 241 5.15 -12.82 5.29
C THR A 241 5.09 -12.28 6.72
N ILE A 242 6.23 -12.20 7.40
CA ILE A 242 6.29 -11.70 8.78
C ILE A 242 6.07 -10.19 8.83
N GLU A 243 6.59 -9.46 7.85
CA GLU A 243 6.36 -8.01 7.76
C GLU A 243 4.88 -7.68 7.55
N GLU A 244 4.21 -8.36 6.63
CA GLU A 244 2.76 -8.22 6.40
C GLU A 244 1.94 -8.63 7.62
N ALA A 245 2.32 -9.73 8.30
CA ALA A 245 1.67 -10.14 9.53
C ALA A 245 1.83 -9.11 10.65
N ARG A 246 3.00 -8.48 10.74
CA ARG A 246 3.28 -7.42 11.70
C ARG A 246 2.43 -6.19 11.42
N ALA A 247 2.35 -5.77 10.16
CA ALA A 247 1.59 -4.61 9.74
C ALA A 247 0.07 -4.82 9.94
N ASP A 248 -0.45 -5.98 9.55
CA ASP A 248 -1.85 -6.36 9.78
C ASP A 248 -2.20 -6.43 11.28
N LEU A 249 -1.31 -7.01 12.11
CA LEU A 249 -1.52 -7.07 13.56
C LEU A 249 -1.54 -5.69 14.22
N PHE A 250 -0.73 -4.74 13.75
CA PHE A 250 -0.81 -3.35 14.19
C PHE A 250 -2.16 -2.73 13.84
N GLY A 251 -2.62 -2.90 12.60
CA GLY A 251 -3.93 -2.44 12.16
C GLY A 251 -5.06 -3.04 12.99
N LEU A 252 -5.07 -4.36 13.16
CA LEU A 252 -6.09 -5.08 13.94
C LEU A 252 -6.07 -4.70 15.44
N TYR A 253 -4.89 -4.50 16.00
CA TYR A 253 -4.77 -4.08 17.40
C TYR A 253 -5.36 -2.69 17.62
N TYR A 254 -4.98 -1.73 16.78
CA TYR A 254 -5.38 -0.34 16.96
C TYR A 254 -6.78 -0.01 16.45
N VAL A 255 -7.34 -0.76 15.50
CA VAL A 255 -8.74 -0.55 15.09
C VAL A 255 -9.72 -0.72 16.25
N ALA A 256 -9.33 -1.49 17.30
CA ALA A 256 -10.09 -1.68 18.52
C ALA A 256 -9.73 -0.68 19.65
N ASP A 257 -8.73 0.17 19.44
CA ASP A 257 -8.25 1.08 20.49
C ASP A 257 -9.18 2.29 20.65
N PRO A 258 -9.57 2.66 21.89
CA PRO A 258 -10.36 3.85 22.16
C PRO A 258 -9.77 5.15 21.60
N LYS A 259 -8.47 5.20 21.34
CA LYS A 259 -7.79 6.34 20.73
C LYS A 259 -8.41 6.71 19.39
N LEU A 260 -8.85 5.76 18.59
CA LEU A 260 -9.49 6.06 17.31
C LEU A 260 -10.87 6.73 17.48
N VAL A 261 -11.59 6.40 18.54
CA VAL A 261 -12.84 7.10 18.90
C VAL A 261 -12.53 8.53 19.36
N GLU A 262 -11.50 8.70 20.22
CA GLU A 262 -11.02 10.01 20.68
C GLU A 262 -10.62 10.93 19.51
N LEU A 263 -9.94 10.36 18.53
CA LEU A 263 -9.52 11.08 17.32
C LEU A 263 -10.66 11.32 16.30
N GLY A 264 -11.86 10.79 16.56
CA GLY A 264 -13.00 10.90 15.65
C GLY A 264 -12.85 10.06 14.38
N LEU A 265 -11.95 9.08 14.36
CA LEU A 265 -11.65 8.22 13.20
C LEU A 265 -12.61 7.04 13.08
N THR A 266 -13.25 6.63 14.16
CA THR A 266 -14.29 5.59 14.16
C THR A 266 -15.56 6.11 14.84
N PRO A 267 -16.75 5.76 14.31
CA PRO A 267 -18.01 6.25 14.84
C PRO A 267 -18.46 5.54 16.13
N SER A 268 -17.82 4.41 16.49
CA SER A 268 -18.27 3.59 17.61
C SER A 268 -17.13 2.73 18.17
N ALA A 269 -17.15 2.51 19.48
CA ALA A 269 -16.24 1.61 20.18
C ALA A 269 -16.45 0.12 19.79
N ASP A 270 -17.56 -0.23 19.17
CA ASP A 270 -17.87 -1.59 18.70
C ASP A 270 -17.56 -1.81 17.21
N ALA A 271 -17.20 -0.76 16.48
CA ALA A 271 -16.98 -0.83 15.04
C ALA A 271 -15.88 -1.83 14.65
N TYR A 272 -14.82 -1.96 15.46
CA TYR A 272 -13.72 -2.89 15.22
C TYR A 272 -14.15 -4.36 15.04
N LYS A 273 -15.29 -4.76 15.63
CA LYS A 273 -15.81 -6.12 15.51
C LYS A 273 -16.11 -6.47 14.05
N ALA A 274 -16.62 -5.51 13.27
CA ALA A 274 -16.84 -5.70 11.84
C ALA A 274 -15.53 -6.03 11.12
N GLN A 275 -14.44 -5.31 11.43
CA GLN A 275 -13.13 -5.57 10.84
C GLN A 275 -12.59 -6.96 11.19
N TYR A 276 -12.78 -7.40 12.43
CA TYR A 276 -12.32 -8.73 12.82
C TYR A 276 -13.05 -9.84 12.06
N TYR A 277 -14.36 -9.72 11.88
CA TYR A 277 -15.14 -10.68 11.12
C TYR A 277 -14.76 -10.68 9.65
N THR A 278 -14.73 -9.52 9.01
CA THR A 278 -14.42 -9.41 7.57
C THR A 278 -12.97 -9.79 7.26
N TYR A 279 -12.02 -9.46 8.14
CA TYR A 279 -10.62 -9.86 7.97
C TYR A 279 -10.44 -11.37 7.95
N LEU A 280 -11.05 -12.09 8.90
CA LEU A 280 -10.96 -13.54 8.98
C LEU A 280 -11.69 -14.21 7.82
N MET A 281 -12.89 -13.73 7.45
CA MET A 281 -13.63 -14.24 6.31
C MET A 281 -12.88 -14.00 4.99
N ASN A 282 -12.31 -12.82 4.78
CA ASN A 282 -11.53 -12.51 3.59
C ASN A 282 -10.34 -13.46 3.43
N GLY A 283 -9.60 -13.72 4.49
CA GLY A 283 -8.49 -14.66 4.48
C GLY A 283 -8.91 -16.07 4.05
N LEU A 284 -10.00 -16.59 4.63
CA LEU A 284 -10.47 -17.94 4.35
C LEU A 284 -11.22 -18.02 3.01
N MET A 285 -12.22 -17.19 2.83
CA MET A 285 -13.23 -17.35 1.77
C MET A 285 -12.87 -16.63 0.47
N THR A 286 -11.97 -15.64 0.51
CA THR A 286 -11.59 -14.88 -0.68
C THR A 286 -10.19 -15.21 -1.15
N GLN A 287 -9.22 -15.26 -0.23
CA GLN A 287 -7.82 -15.46 -0.61
C GLN A 287 -7.44 -16.92 -0.74
N LEU A 288 -7.75 -17.75 0.26
CA LEU A 288 -7.35 -19.16 0.24
C LEU A 288 -8.08 -19.98 -0.82
N VAL A 289 -9.30 -19.61 -1.21
CA VAL A 289 -10.04 -20.30 -2.27
C VAL A 289 -9.41 -20.15 -3.67
N ARG A 290 -8.47 -19.23 -3.84
CA ARG A 290 -7.72 -19.04 -5.11
C ARG A 290 -6.61 -20.06 -5.28
N ILE A 291 -6.29 -20.83 -4.24
CA ILE A 291 -5.22 -21.82 -4.27
C ILE A 291 -5.83 -23.17 -4.63
N GLU A 292 -5.34 -23.78 -5.70
CA GLU A 292 -5.75 -25.13 -6.08
C GLU A 292 -5.41 -26.14 -4.97
N PRO A 293 -6.33 -27.07 -4.64
CA PRO A 293 -6.09 -28.08 -3.63
C PRO A 293 -4.79 -28.86 -3.87
N GLY A 294 -3.95 -28.94 -2.85
CA GLY A 294 -2.65 -29.59 -2.92
C GLY A 294 -1.47 -28.67 -3.18
N ASN A 295 -1.71 -27.42 -3.58
CA ASN A 295 -0.66 -26.41 -3.72
C ASN A 295 -0.35 -25.74 -2.38
N ASN A 296 0.87 -25.21 -2.28
CA ASN A 296 1.31 -24.46 -1.11
C ASN A 296 0.79 -23.02 -1.15
N VAL A 297 0.56 -22.45 0.02
CA VAL A 297 0.34 -21.01 0.17
C VAL A 297 1.69 -20.31 0.06
N GLU A 298 1.95 -19.60 -1.03
CA GLU A 298 3.26 -18.98 -1.32
C GLU A 298 3.25 -17.46 -1.21
N GLU A 299 2.12 -16.82 -1.48
CA GLU A 299 1.98 -15.37 -1.45
C GLU A 299 1.99 -14.84 0.00
N ALA A 300 2.70 -13.73 0.24
CA ALA A 300 2.98 -13.19 1.57
C ALA A 300 1.72 -12.84 2.36
N HIS A 301 0.74 -12.15 1.75
CA HIS A 301 -0.50 -11.76 2.39
C HIS A 301 -1.39 -12.97 2.72
N MET A 302 -1.44 -13.97 1.86
CA MET A 302 -2.17 -15.21 2.16
C MET A 302 -1.54 -15.99 3.30
N ARG A 303 -0.20 -16.06 3.36
CA ARG A 303 0.53 -16.69 4.46
C ARG A 303 0.33 -15.95 5.78
N ASN A 304 0.38 -14.63 5.75
CA ASN A 304 0.15 -13.83 6.95
C ASN A 304 -1.28 -14.06 7.49
N ARG A 305 -2.30 -14.02 6.64
CA ARG A 305 -3.69 -14.26 7.04
C ARG A 305 -3.91 -15.67 7.58
N GLN A 306 -3.28 -16.67 6.96
CA GLN A 306 -3.27 -18.03 7.47
C GLN A 306 -2.64 -18.12 8.87
N LEU A 307 -1.50 -17.44 9.06
CA LEU A 307 -0.80 -17.40 10.35
C LEU A 307 -1.69 -16.81 11.44
N ILE A 308 -2.29 -15.65 11.20
CA ILE A 308 -3.14 -14.95 12.16
C ILE A 308 -4.41 -15.76 12.44
N ALA A 309 -5.11 -16.24 11.41
CA ALA A 309 -6.34 -17.00 11.57
C ALA A 309 -6.09 -18.32 12.35
N ARG A 310 -5.00 -19.01 12.05
CA ARG A 310 -4.61 -20.22 12.79
C ARG A 310 -4.31 -19.93 14.26
N TRP A 311 -3.59 -18.88 14.53
CA TRP A 311 -3.29 -18.47 15.92
C TRP A 311 -4.58 -18.13 16.69
N VAL A 312 -5.49 -17.38 16.08
CA VAL A 312 -6.80 -17.05 16.68
C VAL A 312 -7.60 -18.31 16.98
N TYR A 313 -7.66 -19.24 16.03
CA TYR A 313 -8.37 -20.52 16.20
C TYR A 313 -7.77 -21.35 17.34
N GLU A 314 -6.45 -21.52 17.38
CA GLU A 314 -5.76 -22.29 18.43
C GLU A 314 -5.94 -21.67 19.84
N LYS A 315 -6.02 -20.33 19.92
CA LYS A 315 -6.24 -19.62 21.21
C LYS A 315 -7.70 -19.52 21.62
N GLY A 316 -8.61 -19.42 20.66
CA GLY A 316 -10.05 -19.36 20.92
C GLY A 316 -10.66 -20.71 21.30
N ALA A 317 -10.00 -21.83 20.97
CA ALA A 317 -10.40 -23.18 21.36
C ALA A 317 -9.92 -23.60 22.75
N ALA A 318 -9.11 -22.78 23.42
CA ALA A 318 -8.58 -23.00 24.77
C ALA A 318 -9.41 -22.24 25.83
#